data_db0651650a138f6ee1ddcebc13219c48
#
_entry.id   db0651650a138f6ee1ddcebc13219c48
#
_cell.length_a   1.000
_cell.length_b   1.000
_cell.length_c   1.000
_cell.angle_alpha   90.00
_cell.angle_beta   90.00
_cell.angle_gamma   90.00
#
_symmetry.space_group_name_H-M   'P 1'
#
loop_
_entity.id
_entity.type
_entity.pdbx_description
1 polymer ?
#
loop_
_entity_poly.entity_id
_entity_poly.type
_entity_poly.pdbx_seq_one_letter_code
_entity_poly.pdbx_strand_id
1 'polypeptide(L)'
;LYLFDHGKNPAGNDLDVYKLIDGIYKLYDVINDQISLGVCVLNINARPFQELFDKYIYKLLEIKNLKLGIGTGDDKFEKRPNFSNDIEKIIDEILDSNKFRQNNISLFIGGDSEKKLKLIKKYSIGINQWMGTKKSFEEKESIFTQIENPKGNLSLCQRADKPSFFDSELNYEYIYVLKDSNREIFFETIDNIFRWI
;
A
#
# COMPACT_ATOMS: atom_id res chain seq x y z
N LEU A 1 2.82 1.28 10.18
CA LEU A 1 3.39 -0.01 9.78
C LEU A 1 2.60 -0.58 8.62
N TYR A 2 3.29 -1.01 7.55
CA TYR A 2 2.67 -1.59 6.37
C TYR A 2 3.00 -3.08 6.23
N LEU A 3 2.00 -3.86 5.85
CA LEU A 3 2.16 -5.23 5.37
C LEU A 3 1.95 -5.26 3.86
N PHE A 4 2.47 -6.26 3.20
CA PHE A 4 2.26 -6.45 1.76
C PHE A 4 1.74 -7.86 1.44
N ASP A 5 1.09 -7.99 0.29
CA ASP A 5 0.40 -9.20 -0.16
C ASP A 5 1.02 -9.68 -1.49
N HIS A 6 2.25 -10.19 -1.41
CA HIS A 6 2.99 -10.73 -2.53
C HIS A 6 3.54 -12.13 -2.22
N GLY A 7 3.77 -12.95 -3.23
CA GLY A 7 4.35 -14.28 -3.08
C GLY A 7 5.84 -14.28 -2.73
N LYS A 8 6.51 -13.15 -2.95
CA LYS A 8 7.92 -12.94 -2.64
C LYS A 8 8.13 -11.56 -2.05
N ASN A 9 9.11 -11.43 -1.16
CA ASN A 9 9.54 -10.12 -0.71
C ASN A 9 10.38 -9.43 -1.80
N PRO A 10 9.91 -8.31 -2.38
CA PRO A 10 10.65 -7.62 -3.45
C PRO A 10 12.01 -7.07 -3.02
N ALA A 11 12.23 -6.88 -1.73
CA ALA A 11 13.48 -6.34 -1.18
C ALA A 11 14.47 -7.41 -0.73
N GLY A 12 14.09 -8.69 -0.68
CA GLY A 12 14.97 -9.73 -0.14
C GLY A 12 14.39 -11.14 -0.16
N ASN A 13 14.32 -11.76 0.99
CA ASN A 13 13.98 -13.16 1.17
C ASN A 13 12.56 -13.52 0.74
N ASP A 14 12.37 -14.77 0.29
CA ASP A 14 11.05 -15.34 0.04
C ASP A 14 10.29 -15.48 1.36
N LEU A 15 9.27 -14.68 1.54
CA LEU A 15 8.34 -14.77 2.66
C LEU A 15 6.98 -15.26 2.17
N ASP A 16 6.31 -16.09 2.96
CA ASP A 16 4.91 -16.41 2.72
C ASP A 16 4.05 -15.29 3.28
N VAL A 17 3.76 -14.31 2.43
CA VAL A 17 3.02 -13.10 2.80
C VAL A 17 1.52 -13.19 2.55
N TYR A 18 1.02 -14.34 2.09
CA TYR A 18 -0.42 -14.53 1.87
C TYR A 18 -1.22 -14.70 3.17
N LYS A 19 -0.57 -14.65 4.31
CA LYS A 19 -1.19 -14.59 5.65
C LYS A 19 -1.48 -13.16 6.12
N LEU A 20 -1.66 -12.23 5.19
CA LEU A 20 -1.89 -10.81 5.47
C LEU A 20 -2.95 -10.57 6.55
N ILE A 21 -4.12 -11.22 6.44
CA ILE A 21 -5.24 -10.97 7.35
C ILE A 21 -4.87 -11.37 8.79
N ASP A 22 -4.32 -12.56 8.98
CA ASP A 22 -3.93 -13.03 10.32
C ASP A 22 -2.84 -12.14 10.92
N GLY A 23 -1.90 -11.68 10.09
CA GLY A 23 -0.82 -10.79 10.51
C GLY A 23 -1.33 -9.41 10.93
N ILE A 24 -2.19 -8.80 10.12
CA ILE A 24 -2.66 -7.44 10.39
C ILE A 24 -3.56 -7.37 11.61
N TYR A 25 -4.42 -8.37 11.84
CA TYR A 25 -5.26 -8.41 13.04
C TYR A 25 -4.44 -8.62 14.32
N LYS A 26 -3.44 -9.50 14.31
CA LYS A 26 -2.52 -9.65 15.44
C LYS A 26 -1.81 -8.34 15.80
N LEU A 27 -1.43 -7.57 14.78
CA LEU A 27 -0.82 -6.26 14.99
C LEU A 27 -1.85 -5.25 15.52
N TYR A 28 -3.05 -5.22 14.95
CA TYR A 28 -4.12 -4.31 15.34
C TYR A 28 -4.49 -4.48 16.82
N ASP A 29 -4.61 -5.73 17.27
CA ASP A 29 -4.89 -6.05 18.68
C ASP A 29 -3.80 -5.60 19.65
N VAL A 30 -2.54 -5.56 19.21
CA VAL A 30 -1.39 -5.20 20.04
C VAL A 30 -1.10 -3.69 20.04
N ILE A 31 -1.28 -3.04 18.89
CA ILE A 31 -0.86 -1.64 18.67
C ILE A 31 -1.83 -0.65 19.35
N ASN A 32 -3.07 -1.04 19.55
CA ASN A 32 -4.05 -0.27 20.32
C ASN A 32 -4.15 1.21 19.88
N ASP A 33 -4.28 1.44 18.57
CA ASP A 33 -4.38 2.76 17.90
C ASP A 33 -3.14 3.69 18.02
N GLN A 34 -2.05 3.25 18.59
CA GLN A 34 -0.82 4.06 18.74
C GLN A 34 -0.04 4.22 17.43
N ILE A 35 -0.19 3.26 16.51
CA ILE A 35 0.51 3.24 15.22
C ILE A 35 -0.50 2.94 14.11
N SER A 36 -0.52 3.76 13.06
CA SER A 36 -1.33 3.48 11.88
C SER A 36 -0.89 2.21 11.18
N LEU A 37 -1.85 1.37 10.82
CA LEU A 37 -1.63 0.18 9.99
C LEU A 37 -1.93 0.46 8.53
N GLY A 38 -1.27 -0.28 7.65
CA GLY A 38 -1.52 -0.21 6.23
C GLY A 38 -1.20 -1.51 5.49
N VAL A 39 -1.69 -1.58 4.27
CA VAL A 39 -1.39 -2.62 3.30
C VAL A 39 -0.80 -1.95 2.05
N CYS A 40 0.42 -2.29 1.71
CA CYS A 40 1.08 -1.72 0.53
C CYS A 40 1.74 -2.83 -0.31
N VAL A 41 0.99 -3.45 -1.21
CA VAL A 41 -0.41 -3.29 -1.58
C VAL A 41 -1.12 -4.65 -1.48
N LEU A 42 -2.44 -4.64 -1.32
CA LEU A 42 -3.24 -5.85 -1.50
C LEU A 42 -3.26 -6.22 -2.98
N ASN A 43 -2.75 -7.41 -3.34
CA ASN A 43 -2.82 -7.89 -4.70
C ASN A 43 -4.24 -8.37 -5.02
N ILE A 44 -4.98 -7.55 -5.75
CA ILE A 44 -6.38 -7.85 -6.10
C ILE A 44 -6.52 -9.04 -7.04
N ASN A 45 -5.46 -9.42 -7.77
CA ASN A 45 -5.49 -10.51 -8.73
C ASN A 45 -5.00 -11.85 -8.18
N ALA A 46 -4.55 -11.89 -6.91
CA ALA A 46 -4.02 -13.12 -6.31
C ALA A 46 -5.12 -14.15 -5.93
N ARG A 47 -6.40 -13.79 -6.10
CA ARG A 47 -7.55 -14.63 -5.72
C ARG A 47 -8.82 -14.24 -6.48
N PRO A 48 -9.84 -15.14 -6.55
CA PRO A 48 -11.14 -14.82 -7.15
C PRO A 48 -11.80 -13.62 -6.47
N PHE A 49 -12.60 -12.85 -7.22
CA PHE A 49 -13.29 -11.64 -6.75
C PHE A 49 -14.05 -11.86 -5.43
N GLN A 50 -14.87 -12.89 -5.35
CA GLN A 50 -15.67 -13.17 -4.15
C GLN A 50 -14.77 -13.45 -2.93
N GLU A 51 -13.73 -14.25 -3.12
CA GLU A 51 -12.77 -14.54 -2.05
C GLU A 51 -12.01 -13.29 -1.61
N LEU A 52 -11.64 -12.42 -2.54
CA LEU A 52 -10.99 -11.14 -2.27
C LEU A 52 -11.83 -10.28 -1.32
N PHE A 53 -13.14 -10.18 -1.57
CA PHE A 53 -14.04 -9.39 -0.72
C PHE A 53 -14.30 -10.08 0.61
N ASP A 54 -14.74 -11.33 0.62
CA ASP A 54 -15.20 -12.00 1.85
C ASP A 54 -14.06 -12.24 2.87
N LYS A 55 -12.88 -12.59 2.39
CA LYS A 55 -11.75 -12.95 3.27
C LYS A 55 -10.74 -11.83 3.50
N TYR A 56 -10.75 -10.78 2.66
CA TYR A 56 -9.73 -9.72 2.74
C TYR A 56 -10.35 -8.33 2.85
N ILE A 57 -11.04 -7.82 1.83
CA ILE A 57 -11.46 -6.42 1.80
C ILE A 57 -12.40 -6.12 2.96
N TYR A 58 -13.49 -6.88 3.14
CA TYR A 58 -14.43 -6.62 4.23
C TYR A 58 -13.78 -6.66 5.61
N LYS A 59 -12.84 -7.58 5.82
CA LYS A 59 -12.07 -7.63 7.06
C LYS A 59 -11.17 -6.43 7.24
N LEU A 60 -10.45 -6.03 6.19
CA LEU A 60 -9.57 -4.86 6.24
C LEU A 60 -10.35 -3.58 6.53
N LEU A 61 -11.55 -3.44 6.00
CA LEU A 61 -12.42 -2.30 6.25
C LEU A 61 -12.93 -2.20 7.71
N GLU A 62 -12.80 -3.24 8.53
CA GLU A 62 -13.11 -3.16 9.97
C GLU A 62 -12.00 -2.49 10.80
N ILE A 63 -10.80 -2.33 10.25
CA ILE A 63 -9.65 -1.74 10.94
C ILE A 63 -9.76 -0.21 10.83
N LYS A 64 -9.81 0.47 11.96
CA LYS A 64 -9.86 1.94 12.01
C LYS A 64 -8.57 2.58 11.52
N ASN A 65 -8.69 3.69 10.79
CA ASN A 65 -7.58 4.48 10.25
C ASN A 65 -6.61 3.66 9.36
N LEU A 66 -7.09 2.56 8.77
CA LEU A 66 -6.27 1.74 7.89
C LEU A 66 -5.89 2.50 6.62
N LYS A 67 -4.62 2.39 6.21
CA LYS A 67 -4.14 2.84 4.90
C LYS A 67 -4.16 1.65 3.94
N LEU A 68 -5.20 1.54 3.11
CA LEU A 68 -5.41 0.43 2.19
C LEU A 68 -4.86 0.74 0.81
N GLY A 69 -3.75 0.13 0.47
CA GLY A 69 -3.24 0.14 -0.90
C GLY A 69 -3.71 -1.07 -1.68
N ILE A 70 -4.12 -0.87 -2.92
CA ILE A 70 -4.49 -1.93 -3.85
C ILE A 70 -3.58 -1.92 -5.08
N GLY A 71 -3.31 -3.08 -5.63
CA GLY A 71 -2.49 -3.26 -6.83
C GLY A 71 -2.83 -4.54 -7.57
N THR A 72 -2.44 -4.61 -8.83
CA THR A 72 -2.73 -5.77 -9.70
C THR A 72 -1.70 -6.89 -9.60
N GLY A 73 -0.70 -6.74 -8.74
CA GLY A 73 0.44 -7.64 -8.67
C GLY A 73 1.47 -7.42 -9.78
N ASP A 74 2.61 -8.08 -9.64
CA ASP A 74 3.65 -8.19 -10.67
C ASP A 74 4.07 -9.66 -10.72
N ASP A 75 3.96 -10.29 -11.88
CA ASP A 75 4.24 -11.72 -12.08
C ASP A 75 5.61 -12.16 -11.56
N LYS A 76 6.58 -11.24 -11.47
CA LYS A 76 7.90 -11.51 -10.90
C LYS A 76 7.86 -11.88 -9.42
N PHE A 77 6.86 -11.37 -8.70
CA PHE A 77 6.73 -11.53 -7.25
C PHE A 77 5.55 -12.41 -6.85
N GLU A 78 4.79 -12.91 -7.83
CA GLU A 78 3.59 -13.69 -7.56
C GLU A 78 3.83 -15.20 -7.71
N LYS A 79 3.19 -15.96 -6.84
CA LYS A 79 3.19 -17.44 -6.85
C LYS A 79 1.81 -18.02 -7.18
N ARG A 80 0.81 -17.14 -7.39
CA ARG A 80 -0.60 -17.53 -7.61
C ARG A 80 -1.05 -17.17 -9.01
N PRO A 81 -2.07 -17.86 -9.54
CA PRO A 81 -2.71 -17.48 -10.80
C PRO A 81 -3.21 -16.03 -10.76
N ASN A 82 -3.17 -15.36 -11.90
CA ASN A 82 -3.75 -14.04 -12.08
C ASN A 82 -5.23 -14.18 -12.44
N PHE A 83 -6.11 -13.69 -11.56
CA PHE A 83 -7.57 -13.74 -11.74
C PHE A 83 -8.13 -12.56 -12.53
N SER A 84 -7.29 -11.61 -12.92
CA SER A 84 -7.68 -10.46 -13.78
C SER A 84 -8.92 -9.72 -13.27
N ASN A 85 -9.03 -9.53 -11.95
CA ASN A 85 -10.15 -8.82 -11.35
C ASN A 85 -10.20 -7.35 -11.81
N ASP A 86 -11.42 -6.84 -11.98
CA ASP A 86 -11.62 -5.45 -12.38
C ASP A 86 -11.33 -4.50 -11.22
N ILE A 87 -10.24 -3.75 -11.34
CA ILE A 87 -9.80 -2.79 -10.32
C ILE A 87 -10.81 -1.65 -10.10
N GLU A 88 -11.50 -1.22 -11.16
CA GLU A 88 -12.48 -0.14 -11.06
C GLU A 88 -13.69 -0.58 -10.25
N LYS A 89 -14.21 -1.77 -10.52
CA LYS A 89 -15.29 -2.37 -9.74
C LYS A 89 -14.90 -2.54 -8.28
N ILE A 90 -13.65 -2.92 -8.00
CA ILE A 90 -13.15 -3.08 -6.63
C ILE A 90 -13.12 -1.72 -5.90
N ILE A 91 -12.69 -0.66 -6.58
CA ILE A 91 -12.69 0.69 -5.99
C ILE A 91 -14.11 1.14 -5.67
N ASP A 92 -15.07 0.95 -6.59
CA ASP A 92 -16.47 1.30 -6.39
C ASP A 92 -17.01 0.60 -5.14
N GLU A 93 -16.87 -0.71 -5.02
CA GLU A 93 -17.33 -1.51 -3.88
C GLU A 93 -16.69 -1.07 -2.53
N ILE A 94 -15.39 -0.73 -2.55
CA ILE A 94 -14.69 -0.23 -1.35
C ILE A 94 -15.26 1.12 -0.92
N LEU A 95 -15.39 2.07 -1.85
CA LEU A 95 -15.82 3.43 -1.57
C LEU A 95 -17.31 3.51 -1.19
N ASP A 96 -18.15 2.60 -1.71
CA ASP A 96 -19.57 2.49 -1.38
C ASP A 96 -19.80 1.89 0.01
N SER A 97 -18.84 1.17 0.54
CA SER A 97 -18.92 0.57 1.87
C SER A 97 -19.07 1.65 2.95
N ASN A 98 -20.07 1.49 3.81
CA ASN A 98 -20.24 2.35 4.98
C ASN A 98 -19.00 2.30 5.91
N LYS A 99 -18.34 1.15 6.01
CA LYS A 99 -17.14 0.95 6.83
C LYS A 99 -15.96 1.78 6.36
N PHE A 100 -15.84 2.02 5.06
CA PHE A 100 -14.80 2.88 4.51
C PHE A 100 -14.82 4.28 5.16
N ARG A 101 -16.01 4.87 5.26
CA ARG A 101 -16.19 6.20 5.89
C ARG A 101 -16.17 6.14 7.41
N GLN A 102 -16.87 5.19 8.02
CA GLN A 102 -16.98 5.05 9.47
C GLN A 102 -15.62 4.80 10.14
N ASN A 103 -14.76 4.03 9.51
CA ASN A 103 -13.46 3.67 10.03
C ASN A 103 -12.34 4.56 9.51
N ASN A 104 -12.66 5.65 8.80
CA ASN A 104 -11.68 6.61 8.29
C ASN A 104 -10.56 5.94 7.48
N ILE A 105 -10.94 5.06 6.55
CA ILE A 105 -9.99 4.32 5.70
C ILE A 105 -9.41 5.27 4.65
N SER A 106 -8.09 5.19 4.45
CA SER A 106 -7.39 5.85 3.35
C SER A 106 -7.14 4.83 2.23
N LEU A 107 -7.51 5.16 0.99
CA LEU A 107 -7.34 4.27 -0.17
C LEU A 107 -6.31 4.83 -1.15
N PHE A 108 -5.38 4.00 -1.61
CA PHE A 108 -4.42 4.36 -2.65
C PHE A 108 -4.17 3.22 -3.64
N ILE A 109 -3.67 3.56 -4.84
CA ILE A 109 -3.27 2.59 -5.86
C ILE A 109 -1.75 2.56 -6.00
N GLY A 110 -1.20 1.36 -6.08
CA GLY A 110 0.19 1.12 -6.47
C GLY A 110 0.34 0.95 -7.99
N GLY A 111 1.42 1.50 -8.54
CA GLY A 111 1.79 1.41 -9.95
C GLY A 111 1.52 2.69 -10.74
N ASP A 112 1.90 2.68 -12.02
CA ASP A 112 2.06 3.87 -12.86
C ASP A 112 1.42 3.77 -14.25
N SER A 113 0.61 2.74 -14.51
CA SER A 113 -0.07 2.64 -15.79
C SER A 113 -1.09 3.77 -15.99
N GLU A 114 -1.23 4.25 -17.22
CA GLU A 114 -2.17 5.32 -17.58
C GLU A 114 -3.60 5.05 -17.09
N LYS A 115 -4.04 3.78 -17.17
CA LYS A 115 -5.35 3.36 -16.65
C LYS A 115 -5.45 3.64 -15.16
N LYS A 116 -4.44 3.30 -14.36
CA LYS A 116 -4.43 3.55 -12.91
C LYS A 116 -4.42 5.03 -12.57
N LEU A 117 -3.63 5.83 -13.30
CA LEU A 117 -3.60 7.27 -13.12
C LEU A 117 -4.95 7.94 -13.40
N LYS A 118 -5.69 7.47 -14.41
CA LYS A 118 -7.07 7.91 -14.67
C LYS A 118 -8.02 7.56 -13.52
N LEU A 119 -7.90 6.35 -12.93
CA LEU A 119 -8.72 5.96 -11.79
C LEU A 119 -8.41 6.79 -10.54
N ILE A 120 -7.15 7.10 -10.27
CA ILE A 120 -6.74 7.97 -9.17
C ILE A 120 -7.43 9.32 -9.25
N LYS A 121 -7.42 9.96 -10.42
CA LYS A 121 -8.13 11.23 -10.65
C LYS A 121 -9.65 11.08 -10.51
N LYS A 122 -10.23 10.04 -11.14
CA LYS A 122 -11.69 9.81 -11.12
C LYS A 122 -12.24 9.66 -9.71
N TYR A 123 -11.54 8.93 -8.84
CA TYR A 123 -12.02 8.58 -7.51
C TYR A 123 -11.45 9.46 -6.39
N SER A 124 -10.54 10.38 -6.70
CA SER A 124 -9.82 11.22 -5.74
C SER A 124 -9.14 10.37 -4.64
N ILE A 125 -8.43 9.32 -5.05
CA ILE A 125 -7.71 8.42 -4.14
C ILE A 125 -6.22 8.67 -4.16
N GLY A 126 -5.49 8.08 -3.21
CA GLY A 126 -4.05 8.21 -3.09
C GLY A 126 -3.27 7.49 -4.18
N ILE A 127 -2.00 7.81 -4.28
CA ILE A 127 -1.07 7.23 -5.23
C ILE A 127 0.19 6.75 -4.51
N ASN A 128 0.66 5.56 -4.83
CA ASN A 128 1.93 5.06 -4.36
C ASN A 128 2.91 4.85 -5.50
N GLN A 129 4.13 5.32 -5.31
CA GLN A 129 5.25 4.97 -6.16
C GLN A 129 6.07 3.85 -5.51
N TRP A 130 6.20 2.74 -6.23
CA TRP A 130 7.11 1.67 -5.87
C TRP A 130 8.50 1.98 -6.43
N MET A 131 9.44 2.37 -5.56
CA MET A 131 10.80 2.73 -5.98
C MET A 131 10.81 3.71 -7.16
N GLY A 132 11.74 3.63 -8.07
CA GLY A 132 11.74 4.44 -9.27
C GLY A 132 12.62 5.69 -9.16
N THR A 133 12.47 6.60 -10.11
CA THR A 133 13.28 7.80 -10.23
C THR A 133 12.58 9.03 -9.68
N LYS A 134 13.33 10.09 -9.41
CA LYS A 134 12.78 11.40 -9.06
C LYS A 134 11.77 11.87 -10.12
N LYS A 135 12.10 11.76 -11.41
CA LYS A 135 11.20 12.14 -12.50
C LYS A 135 9.85 11.42 -12.44
N SER A 136 9.85 10.11 -12.22
CA SER A 136 8.58 9.36 -12.13
C SER A 136 7.77 9.71 -10.87
N PHE A 137 8.42 10.19 -9.83
CA PHE A 137 7.75 10.71 -8.65
C PHE A 137 7.13 12.09 -8.91
N GLU A 138 7.87 13.01 -9.53
CA GLU A 138 7.39 14.34 -9.91
C GLU A 138 6.17 14.29 -10.85
N GLU A 139 6.13 13.33 -11.77
CA GLU A 139 4.96 13.07 -12.63
C GLU A 139 3.71 12.68 -11.79
N LYS A 140 3.87 11.85 -10.79
CA LYS A 140 2.78 11.46 -9.88
C LYS A 140 2.38 12.60 -8.94
N GLU A 141 3.34 13.33 -8.44
CA GLU A 141 3.11 14.53 -7.64
C GLU A 141 2.26 15.55 -8.41
N SER A 142 2.64 15.84 -9.66
CA SER A 142 1.87 16.73 -10.55
C SER A 142 0.43 16.26 -10.78
N ILE A 143 0.20 14.95 -10.79
CA ILE A 143 -1.15 14.39 -10.87
C ILE A 143 -1.89 14.59 -9.55
N PHE A 144 -1.21 14.31 -8.44
CA PHE A 144 -1.81 14.34 -7.12
C PHE A 144 -2.19 15.75 -6.67
N THR A 145 -1.42 16.77 -7.05
CA THR A 145 -1.73 18.21 -6.80
C THR A 145 -3.05 18.66 -7.43
N GLN A 146 -3.53 17.97 -8.45
CA GLN A 146 -4.79 18.28 -9.14
C GLN A 146 -6.01 17.59 -8.48
N ILE A 147 -5.80 16.83 -7.41
CA ILE A 147 -6.86 16.10 -6.73
C ILE A 147 -7.35 16.91 -5.54
N GLU A 148 -8.61 17.31 -5.57
CA GLU A 148 -9.26 17.95 -4.45
C GLU A 148 -9.73 16.91 -3.42
N ASN A 149 -9.45 17.17 -2.13
CA ASN A 149 -9.85 16.32 -1.01
C ASN A 149 -9.57 14.82 -1.21
N PRO A 150 -8.30 14.44 -1.43
CA PRO A 150 -7.95 13.08 -1.72
C PRO A 150 -8.29 12.13 -0.55
N LYS A 151 -8.85 10.97 -0.87
CA LYS A 151 -9.19 9.90 0.07
C LYS A 151 -7.99 9.02 0.43
N GLY A 152 -6.78 9.45 0.10
CA GLY A 152 -5.52 8.76 0.36
C GLY A 152 -4.35 9.69 0.12
N ASN A 153 -3.13 9.24 0.44
CA ASN A 153 -1.91 10.05 0.39
C ASN A 153 -1.09 9.78 -0.88
N LEU A 154 -0.23 10.73 -1.22
CA LEU A 154 0.93 10.47 -2.07
C LEU A 154 1.98 9.76 -1.22
N SER A 155 2.52 8.63 -1.70
CA SER A 155 3.54 7.88 -0.99
C SER A 155 4.61 7.32 -1.90
N LEU A 156 5.81 7.15 -1.36
CA LEU A 156 6.98 6.60 -2.04
C LEU A 156 7.52 5.41 -1.26
N CYS A 157 7.44 4.22 -1.86
CA CYS A 157 8.14 3.04 -1.36
C CYS A 157 9.59 3.07 -1.81
N GLN A 158 10.51 2.86 -0.88
CA GLN A 158 11.93 2.75 -1.18
C GLN A 158 12.63 1.76 -0.25
N ARG A 159 13.79 1.31 -0.66
CA ARG A 159 14.60 0.42 0.15
C ARG A 159 15.18 1.19 1.32
N ALA A 160 15.08 0.62 2.51
CA ALA A 160 15.63 1.22 3.72
C ALA A 160 17.17 1.31 3.73
N ASP A 161 17.85 0.40 3.01
CA ASP A 161 19.31 0.39 2.87
C ASP A 161 19.85 1.39 1.81
N LYS A 162 18.98 1.98 1.01
CA LYS A 162 19.31 2.97 -0.04
C LYS A 162 18.22 4.02 -0.15
N PRO A 163 18.00 4.83 0.88
CA PRO A 163 16.97 5.85 0.86
C PRO A 163 17.34 6.95 -0.15
N SER A 164 16.33 7.46 -0.83
CA SER A 164 16.42 8.62 -1.70
C SER A 164 15.40 9.63 -1.23
N PHE A 165 15.83 10.87 -1.00
CA PHE A 165 14.93 11.94 -0.61
C PHE A 165 14.69 12.84 -1.82
N PHE A 166 13.44 13.16 -2.05
CA PHE A 166 13.03 14.09 -3.10
C PHE A 166 12.46 15.34 -2.45
N ASP A 167 12.94 16.49 -2.86
CA ASP A 167 12.32 17.75 -2.48
C ASP A 167 10.93 17.81 -3.11
N SER A 168 9.93 18.11 -2.31
CA SER A 168 8.54 18.22 -2.72
C SER A 168 7.86 19.33 -1.93
N GLU A 169 6.99 20.09 -2.59
CA GLU A 169 6.13 21.08 -1.93
C GLU A 169 4.95 20.42 -1.23
N LEU A 170 4.67 19.15 -1.54
CA LEU A 170 3.61 18.36 -0.91
C LEU A 170 4.14 17.54 0.24
N ASN A 171 3.30 17.39 1.26
CA ASN A 171 3.52 16.38 2.27
C ASN A 171 3.22 15.00 1.66
N TYR A 172 4.23 14.15 1.59
CA TYR A 172 4.08 12.78 1.17
C TYR A 172 4.70 11.80 2.17
N GLU A 173 4.31 10.56 2.06
CA GLU A 173 4.69 9.52 3.00
C GLU A 173 5.82 8.67 2.43
N TYR A 174 6.92 8.56 3.16
CA TYR A 174 7.94 7.56 2.88
C TYR A 174 7.56 6.20 3.47
N ILE A 175 7.58 5.18 2.63
CA ILE A 175 7.39 3.78 3.04
C ILE A 175 8.69 3.03 2.83
N TYR A 176 9.37 2.71 3.93
CA TYR A 176 10.64 2.00 3.87
C TYR A 176 10.42 0.49 3.83
N VAL A 177 10.95 -0.14 2.77
CA VAL A 177 10.85 -1.58 2.57
C VAL A 177 12.06 -2.25 3.21
N LEU A 178 11.81 -3.08 4.21
CA LEU A 178 12.82 -3.85 4.89
C LEU A 178 13.24 -5.06 4.06
N LYS A 179 14.54 -5.33 4.02
CA LYS A 179 15.10 -6.51 3.37
C LYS A 179 14.77 -7.80 4.11
N ASP A 180 14.68 -7.71 5.43
CA ASP A 180 14.43 -8.84 6.32
C ASP A 180 13.52 -8.41 7.46
N SER A 181 12.77 -9.35 8.02
CA SER A 181 11.93 -9.17 9.22
C SER A 181 12.65 -9.54 10.52
N ASN A 182 13.96 -9.80 10.47
CA ASN A 182 14.76 -10.03 11.67
C ASN A 182 14.72 -8.80 12.58
N ARG A 183 14.54 -9.02 13.88
CA ARG A 183 14.38 -7.96 14.87
C ARG A 183 15.58 -7.00 14.93
N GLU A 184 16.79 -7.52 14.85
CA GLU A 184 18.02 -6.72 14.90
C GLU A 184 18.11 -5.82 13.67
N ILE A 185 17.89 -6.37 12.47
CA ILE A 185 17.87 -5.63 11.22
C ILE A 185 16.77 -4.56 11.22
N PHE A 186 15.62 -4.87 11.82
CA PHE A 186 14.52 -3.91 11.93
C PHE A 186 14.94 -2.68 12.76
N PHE A 187 15.52 -2.87 13.96
CA PHE A 187 15.94 -1.76 14.79
C PHE A 187 17.13 -1.01 14.21
N GLU A 188 18.13 -1.69 13.65
CA GLU A 188 19.24 -1.06 12.95
C GLU A 188 18.75 -0.18 11.78
N THR A 189 17.76 -0.66 11.03
CA THR A 189 17.17 0.10 9.93
C THR A 189 16.44 1.35 10.44
N ILE A 190 15.67 1.24 11.51
CA ILE A 190 15.00 2.38 12.15
C ILE A 190 16.04 3.41 12.61
N ASP A 191 17.07 3.00 13.33
CA ASP A 191 18.13 3.88 13.80
C ASP A 191 18.84 4.59 12.63
N ASN A 192 19.08 3.87 11.54
CA ASN A 192 19.65 4.47 10.34
C ASN A 192 18.73 5.49 9.70
N ILE A 193 17.44 5.20 9.57
CA ILE A 193 16.45 6.17 9.03
C ILE A 193 16.44 7.44 9.86
N PHE A 194 16.40 7.34 11.19
CA PHE A 194 16.41 8.52 12.08
C PHE A 194 17.69 9.34 12.02
N ARG A 195 18.79 8.78 11.56
CA ARG A 195 20.04 9.55 11.33
C ARG A 195 20.03 10.33 9.99
N TRP A 196 19.10 10.03 9.08
CA TRP A 196 18.98 10.66 7.78
C TRP A 196 17.96 11.82 7.75
N ILE A 197 17.10 11.90 8.77
CA ILE A 197 16.13 12.96 8.99
C ILE A 197 16.70 14.00 9.96
#